data_f8526f8c062328ee7f6e85463a4cfe1d
#
_entry.id   f8526f8c062328ee7f6e85463a4cfe1d
#
_cell.length_a   1.000
_cell.length_b   1.000
_cell.length_c   1.000
_cell.angle_alpha   90.00
_cell.angle_beta   90.00
_cell.angle_gamma   90.00
#
_symmetry.space_group_name_H-M   'P 1'
#
loop_
_entity.id
_entity.type
_entity.pdbx_description
1 polymer ?
#
loop_
_entity_poly.entity_id
_entity_poly.type
_entity_poly.pdbx_seq_one_letter_code
_entity_poly.pdbx_strand_id
1 'polypeptide(L)'
;ADIERLLGRPLSPVEMTNYLSWEEDYNLSTELTLLLLEYYIQRGKTDYRYLNKIAQSWHEMKITTLEQAQHYITMNEDKWAKIRHILKYLGINNTEIMKPQEKMLEKWIMEFYLIGIKII
;
A
#
# COMPACT_ATOMS: atom_id res chain seq x y z
N ALA A 1 11.50 -18.53 6.65
CA ALA A 1 11.69 -17.12 6.87
C ALA A 1 10.36 -16.40 7.12
N ASP A 2 10.44 -15.18 7.60
CA ASP A 2 9.24 -14.43 7.99
C ASP A 2 8.32 -14.11 6.83
N ILE A 3 8.88 -13.85 5.65
CA ILE A 3 8.08 -13.56 4.45
C ILE A 3 7.24 -14.77 4.07
N GLU A 4 7.81 -15.98 4.13
CA GLU A 4 7.10 -17.22 3.84
C GLU A 4 5.95 -17.44 4.82
N ARG A 5 6.17 -17.10 6.08
CA ARG A 5 5.13 -17.19 7.10
C ARG A 5 3.97 -16.25 6.82
N LEU A 6 4.27 -15.01 6.40
CA LEU A 6 3.25 -14.02 6.07
C LEU A 6 2.45 -14.43 4.83
N LEU A 7 3.10 -14.96 3.81
CA LEU A 7 2.45 -15.41 2.59
C LEU A 7 1.71 -16.74 2.73
N GLY A 8 2.07 -17.53 3.73
CA GLY A 8 1.47 -18.84 3.94
C GLY A 8 1.95 -19.90 2.94
N ARG A 9 3.06 -19.66 2.25
CA ARG A 9 3.65 -20.59 1.29
C ARG A 9 5.16 -20.39 1.21
N PRO A 10 5.91 -21.39 0.75
CA PRO A 10 7.35 -21.23 0.51
C PRO A 10 7.59 -20.27 -0.65
N LEU A 11 8.71 -19.56 -0.60
CA LEU A 11 9.16 -18.70 -1.69
C LEU A 11 10.08 -19.47 -2.63
N SER A 12 9.94 -19.23 -3.93
CA SER A 12 10.94 -19.68 -4.89
C SER A 12 12.23 -18.88 -4.70
N PRO A 13 13.40 -19.42 -5.17
CA PRO A 13 14.64 -18.65 -5.11
C PRO A 13 14.55 -17.29 -5.80
N VAL A 14 13.80 -17.20 -6.90
CA VAL A 14 13.59 -15.94 -7.65
C VAL A 14 12.82 -14.94 -6.80
N GLU A 15 11.74 -15.38 -6.17
CA GLU A 15 10.94 -14.52 -5.30
C GLU A 15 11.76 -14.01 -4.11
N MET A 16 12.53 -14.88 -3.49
CA MET A 16 13.38 -14.49 -2.37
C MET A 16 14.42 -13.45 -2.80
N THR A 17 15.05 -13.66 -3.94
CA THR A 17 16.01 -12.71 -4.50
C THR A 17 15.33 -11.35 -4.77
N ASN A 18 14.10 -11.37 -5.29
CA ASN A 18 13.35 -10.15 -5.56
C ASN A 18 13.08 -9.35 -4.29
N TYR A 19 12.65 -10.00 -3.21
CA TYR A 19 12.42 -9.29 -1.95
C TYR A 19 13.71 -8.79 -1.31
N LEU A 20 14.79 -9.58 -1.39
CA LEU A 20 16.08 -9.17 -0.86
C LEU A 20 16.66 -7.97 -1.63
N SER A 21 16.35 -7.83 -2.91
CA SER A 21 16.84 -6.72 -3.71
C SER A 21 16.24 -5.37 -3.31
N TRP A 22 15.12 -5.38 -2.58
CA TRP A 22 14.48 -4.13 -2.14
C TRP A 22 15.39 -3.30 -1.24
N GLU A 23 16.27 -3.94 -0.48
CA GLU A 23 17.22 -3.23 0.37
C GLU A 23 18.19 -2.38 -0.47
N GLU A 24 18.68 -2.94 -1.57
CA GLU A 24 19.59 -2.22 -2.46
C GLU A 24 18.87 -1.26 -3.40
N ASP A 25 17.76 -1.71 -3.99
CA ASP A 25 17.06 -0.97 -5.04
C ASP A 25 16.22 0.18 -4.46
N TYR A 26 15.59 -0.05 -3.31
CA TYR A 26 14.64 0.89 -2.73
C TYR A 26 15.05 1.39 -1.35
N ASN A 27 16.24 1.03 -0.90
CA ASN A 27 16.76 1.45 0.41
C ASN A 27 15.80 1.08 1.56
N LEU A 28 15.13 -0.06 1.44
CA LEU A 28 14.24 -0.57 2.47
C LEU A 28 15.00 -1.57 3.34
N SER A 29 15.08 -1.29 4.64
CA SER A 29 15.64 -2.23 5.59
C SER A 29 14.77 -3.49 5.68
N THR A 30 15.30 -4.56 6.26
CA THR A 30 14.54 -5.78 6.50
C THR A 30 13.29 -5.49 7.32
N GLU A 31 13.40 -4.62 8.33
CA GLU A 31 12.28 -4.25 9.18
C GLU A 31 11.19 -3.53 8.40
N LEU A 32 11.57 -2.59 7.52
CA LEU A 32 10.61 -1.88 6.67
C LEU A 32 9.95 -2.81 5.66
N THR A 33 10.73 -3.72 5.08
CA THR A 33 10.20 -4.73 4.16
C THR A 33 9.16 -5.60 4.84
N LEU A 34 9.46 -6.08 6.05
CA LEU A 34 8.51 -6.90 6.81
C LEU A 34 7.26 -6.12 7.18
N LEU A 35 7.39 -4.87 7.59
CA LEU A 35 6.24 -4.03 7.91
C LEU A 35 5.34 -3.83 6.69
N LEU A 36 5.91 -3.52 5.55
CA LEU A 36 5.19 -3.34 4.30
C LEU A 36 4.43 -4.61 3.93
N LEU A 37 5.12 -5.75 3.95
CA LEU A 37 4.52 -7.02 3.58
C LEU A 37 3.42 -7.42 4.56
N GLU A 38 3.66 -7.29 5.85
CA GLU A 38 2.66 -7.60 6.86
C GLU A 38 1.38 -6.78 6.65
N TYR A 39 1.53 -5.49 6.46
CA TYR A 39 0.40 -4.59 6.28
C TYR A 39 -0.43 -4.95 5.05
N TYR A 40 0.23 -5.09 3.90
CA TYR A 40 -0.50 -5.31 2.65
C TYR A 40 -0.98 -6.75 2.46
N ILE A 41 -0.23 -7.73 2.93
CA ILE A 41 -0.64 -9.14 2.85
C ILE A 41 -1.87 -9.40 3.71
N GLN A 42 -1.94 -8.81 4.89
CA GLN A 42 -3.14 -8.91 5.75
C GLN A 42 -4.39 -8.38 5.07
N ARG A 43 -4.23 -7.50 4.10
CA ARG A 43 -5.33 -6.95 3.32
C ARG A 43 -5.58 -7.68 2.01
N GLY A 44 -5.00 -8.86 1.85
CA GLY A 44 -5.17 -9.71 0.68
C GLY A 44 -4.36 -9.29 -0.53
N LYS A 45 -3.39 -8.40 -0.36
CA LYS A 45 -2.52 -7.94 -1.45
C LYS A 45 -1.25 -8.79 -1.46
N THR A 46 -1.28 -9.91 -2.16
CA THR A 46 -0.17 -10.88 -2.19
C THR A 46 0.59 -10.92 -3.51
N ASP A 47 0.14 -10.17 -4.52
CA ASP A 47 0.82 -10.10 -5.81
C ASP A 47 2.13 -9.34 -5.70
N TYR A 48 3.23 -9.97 -6.10
CA TYR A 48 4.56 -9.34 -6.04
C TYR A 48 4.62 -8.03 -6.83
N ARG A 49 3.97 -7.97 -7.99
CA ARG A 49 3.98 -6.75 -8.83
C ARG A 49 3.39 -5.57 -8.08
N TYR A 50 2.30 -5.79 -7.39
CA TYR A 50 1.66 -4.77 -6.58
C TYR A 50 2.56 -4.35 -5.42
N LEU A 51 3.09 -5.33 -4.68
CA LEU A 51 3.97 -5.08 -3.54
C LEU A 51 5.25 -4.35 -3.96
N ASN A 52 5.80 -4.71 -5.11
CA ASN A 52 6.99 -4.05 -5.64
C ASN A 52 6.72 -2.57 -5.96
N LYS A 53 5.55 -2.26 -6.51
CA LYS A 53 5.17 -0.86 -6.76
C LYS A 53 5.03 -0.07 -5.46
N ILE A 54 4.50 -0.68 -4.43
CA ILE A 54 4.41 -0.05 -3.11
C ILE A 54 5.82 0.21 -2.55
N ALA A 55 6.71 -0.75 -2.66
CA ALA A 55 8.10 -0.60 -2.20
C ALA A 55 8.80 0.53 -2.94
N GLN A 56 8.63 0.60 -4.25
CA GLN A 56 9.16 1.69 -5.08
C GLN A 56 8.58 3.04 -4.65
N SER A 57 7.30 3.09 -4.38
CA SER A 57 6.61 4.29 -3.93
C SER A 57 7.17 4.78 -2.59
N TRP A 58 7.42 3.86 -1.65
CA TRP A 58 8.05 4.21 -0.38
C TRP A 58 9.45 4.79 -0.57
N HIS A 59 10.20 4.23 -1.51
CA HIS A 59 11.52 4.76 -1.84
C HIS A 59 11.42 6.19 -2.40
N GLU A 60 10.49 6.43 -3.30
CA GLU A 60 10.28 7.76 -3.89
C GLU A 60 9.84 8.79 -2.84
N MET A 61 9.06 8.38 -1.86
CA MET A 61 8.62 9.23 -0.76
C MET A 61 9.69 9.36 0.35
N LYS A 62 10.84 8.71 0.17
CA LYS A 62 11.95 8.74 1.13
C LYS A 62 11.56 8.20 2.51
N ILE A 63 10.75 7.17 2.53
CA ILE A 63 10.41 6.46 3.77
C ILE A 63 11.58 5.52 4.10
N THR A 64 12.32 5.86 5.15
CA THR A 64 13.51 5.12 5.57
C THR A 64 13.46 4.66 7.02
N THR A 65 12.48 5.11 7.80
CA THR A 65 12.33 4.73 9.20
C THR A 65 10.97 4.11 9.44
N LEU A 66 10.85 3.31 10.50
CA LEU A 66 9.58 2.71 10.89
C LEU A 66 8.54 3.78 11.24
N GLU A 67 8.96 4.88 11.85
CA GLU A 67 8.07 5.98 12.19
C GLU A 67 7.45 6.61 10.96
N GLN A 68 8.27 6.86 9.94
CA GLN A 68 7.78 7.41 8.67
C GLN A 68 6.82 6.44 7.98
N ALA A 69 7.14 5.15 8.01
CA ALA A 69 6.28 4.13 7.41
C ALA A 69 4.94 4.05 8.13
N GLN A 70 4.95 4.07 9.46
CA GLN A 70 3.73 4.03 10.25
C GLN A 70 2.87 5.26 10.04
N HIS A 71 3.49 6.43 9.92
CA HIS A 71 2.78 7.67 9.61
C HIS A 71 2.10 7.58 8.25
N TYR A 72 2.81 7.08 7.24
CA TYR A 72 2.26 6.90 5.90
C TYR A 72 1.08 5.92 5.91
N ILE A 73 1.22 4.80 6.62
CA ILE A 73 0.16 3.81 6.74
C ILE A 73 -1.10 4.42 7.37
N THR A 74 -0.93 5.19 8.43
CA THR A 74 -2.04 5.87 9.11
C THR A 74 -2.75 6.83 8.17
N MET A 75 -2.00 7.64 7.42
CA MET A 75 -2.59 8.56 6.45
C MET A 75 -3.33 7.82 5.34
N ASN A 76 -2.77 6.70 4.89
CA ASN A 76 -3.40 5.88 3.85
C ASN A 76 -4.72 5.26 4.34
N GLU A 77 -4.77 4.82 5.59
CA GLU A 77 -6.00 4.32 6.22
C GLU A 77 -7.06 5.42 6.29
N ASP A 78 -6.67 6.62 6.68
CA ASP A 78 -7.60 7.77 6.74
C ASP A 78 -8.15 8.10 5.35
N LYS A 79 -7.30 8.07 4.33
CA LYS A 79 -7.73 8.29 2.95
C LYS A 79 -8.77 7.27 2.54
N TRP A 80 -8.53 5.99 2.79
CA TRP A 80 -9.47 4.93 2.44
C TRP A 80 -10.75 4.99 3.25
N ALA A 81 -10.68 5.41 4.52
CA ALA A 81 -11.86 5.64 5.34
C ALA A 81 -12.73 6.74 4.72
N LYS A 82 -12.13 7.83 4.25
CA LYS A 82 -12.84 8.91 3.57
C LYS A 82 -13.48 8.43 2.27
N ILE A 83 -12.75 7.65 1.49
CA ILE A 83 -13.28 7.07 0.25
C ILE A 83 -14.51 6.21 0.53
N ARG A 84 -14.42 5.33 1.51
CA ARG A 84 -15.56 4.47 1.90
C ARG A 84 -16.75 5.29 2.36
N HIS A 85 -16.51 6.37 3.10
CA HIS A 85 -17.58 7.26 3.55
C HIS A 85 -18.29 7.92 2.37
N ILE A 86 -17.53 8.43 1.41
CA ILE A 86 -18.09 9.05 0.20
C ILE A 86 -18.93 8.05 -0.59
N LEU A 87 -18.41 6.84 -0.77
CA LEU A 87 -19.10 5.79 -1.51
C LEU A 87 -20.42 5.40 -0.83
N LYS A 88 -20.40 5.29 0.49
CA LYS A 88 -21.60 5.01 1.27
C LYS A 88 -22.63 6.13 1.11
N TYR A 89 -22.19 7.36 1.14
CA TYR A 89 -23.06 8.52 0.94
C TYR A 89 -23.71 8.52 -0.43
N LEU A 90 -22.95 8.13 -1.47
CA LEU A 90 -23.46 8.03 -2.84
C LEU A 90 -24.28 6.77 -3.09
N GLY A 91 -24.38 5.87 -2.11
CA GLY A 91 -25.11 4.63 -2.26
C GLY A 91 -24.37 3.54 -3.03
N ILE A 92 -23.07 3.68 -3.20
CA ILE A 92 -22.24 2.71 -3.90
C ILE A 92 -21.69 1.69 -2.90
N ASN A 93 -21.86 0.40 -3.20
CA ASN A 93 -21.35 -0.68 -2.37
C ASN A 93 -19.86 -0.89 -2.66
N ASN A 94 -19.06 -1.07 -1.60
CA ASN A 94 -17.62 -1.33 -1.72
C ASN A 94 -17.30 -2.54 -2.59
N THR A 95 -18.17 -3.55 -2.62
CA THR A 95 -17.95 -4.75 -3.42
C THR A 95 -18.10 -4.50 -4.92
N GLU A 96 -18.68 -3.38 -5.32
CA GLU A 96 -18.85 -2.99 -6.71
C GLU A 96 -17.63 -2.24 -7.24
N ILE A 97 -16.66 -1.91 -6.38
CA ILE A 97 -15.48 -1.16 -6.77
C ILE A 97 -14.40 -2.12 -7.24
N MET A 98 -14.02 -2.00 -8.49
CA MET A 98 -12.89 -2.73 -9.07
C MET A 98 -11.62 -1.90 -8.95
N LYS A 99 -10.44 -2.55 -9.02
CA LYS A 99 -9.15 -1.87 -8.90
C LYS A 99 -8.99 -0.62 -9.78
N PRO A 100 -9.42 -0.61 -11.06
CA PRO A 100 -9.34 0.61 -11.87
C PRO A 100 -10.19 1.75 -11.31
N GLN A 101 -11.35 1.43 -10.72
CA GLN A 101 -12.22 2.43 -10.10
C GLN A 101 -11.61 2.99 -8.82
N GLU A 102 -10.91 2.15 -8.06
CA GLU A 102 -10.18 2.61 -6.87
C GLU A 102 -9.14 3.66 -7.23
N LYS A 103 -8.37 3.42 -8.29
CA LYS A 103 -7.37 4.38 -8.77
C LYS A 103 -8.00 5.69 -9.22
N MET A 104 -9.14 5.62 -9.87
CA MET A 104 -9.88 6.79 -10.30
C MET A 104 -10.35 7.62 -9.12
N LEU A 105 -10.88 6.96 -8.09
CA LEU A 105 -11.32 7.64 -6.87
C LEU A 105 -10.17 8.29 -6.13
N GLU A 106 -9.02 7.63 -6.05
CA GLU A 106 -7.81 8.23 -5.47
C GLU A 106 -7.40 9.50 -6.20
N LYS A 107 -7.44 9.45 -7.53
CA LYS A 107 -7.13 10.61 -8.36
C LYS A 107 -8.09 11.75 -8.09
N TRP A 108 -9.39 11.48 -8.01
CA TRP A 108 -10.40 12.49 -7.71
C TRP A 108 -10.17 13.14 -6.35
N ILE A 109 -9.85 12.35 -5.34
CA ILE A 109 -9.57 12.89 -4.00
C ILE A 109 -8.34 13.78 -4.02
N MET A 110 -7.29 13.39 -4.72
CA MET A 110 -6.10 14.21 -4.88
C MET A 110 -6.43 15.52 -5.60
N GLU A 111 -7.24 15.48 -6.64
CA GLU A 111 -7.66 16.68 -7.36
C GLU A 111 -8.45 17.62 -6.45
N PHE A 112 -9.36 17.08 -5.62
CA PHE A 112 -10.10 17.90 -4.66
C PHE A 112 -9.18 18.56 -3.65
N TYR A 113 -8.17 17.86 -3.17
CA TYR A 113 -7.18 18.47 -2.28
C TYR A 113 -6.41 19.60 -2.95
N LEU A 114 -6.04 19.43 -4.22
CA LEU A 114 -5.30 20.43 -4.97
C LEU A 114 -6.09 21.73 -5.18
N ILE A 115 -7.39 21.63 -5.32
CA ILE A 115 -8.26 22.82 -5.50
C ILE A 115 -8.80 23.35 -4.17
N GLY A 116 -8.33 22.79 -3.05
CA GLY A 116 -8.69 23.29 -1.71
C GLY A 116 -10.02 22.84 -1.16
N ILE A 117 -10.69 21.89 -1.81
CA ILE A 117 -11.94 21.34 -1.31
C ILE A 117 -11.63 20.29 -0.25
N LYS A 118 -12.19 20.46 0.94
CA LYS A 118 -12.03 19.49 2.02
C LYS A 118 -13.11 18.43 1.93
N ILE A 119 -12.68 17.17 1.94
CA ILE A 119 -13.55 16.02 1.98
C ILE A 119 -13.58 15.51 3.41
N ILE A 120 -14.74 15.49 4.01
CA ILE A 120 -14.92 15.08 5.39
C ILE A 120 -15.48 13.67 5.44
#